data_908cef9d9e934cb8afd0f0b9fac9bf95
#
_entry.id   908cef9d9e934cb8afd0f0b9fac9bf95
#
_cell.length_a   1.000
_cell.length_b   1.000
_cell.length_c   1.000
_cell.angle_alpha   90.00
_cell.angle_beta   90.00
_cell.angle_gamma   90.00
#
_symmetry.space_group_name_H-M   'P 1'
#
loop_
_entity.id
_entity.type
_entity.pdbx_description
1 polymer ?
#
loop_
_entity_poly.entity_id
_entity_poly.type
_entity_poly.pdbx_seq_one_letter_code
_entity_poly.pdbx_strand_id
1 'polypeptide(L)'
;MNDVDPMDRWRFPDDPWALVETAPSTRDLGHTETLFALGNGYLGMRGNPPEGRDSHFHGTYINGFHETWDIHHAESAYGFAKTGQTIVNVPDAKLMKLYVDDEPLLLSINEIQSYKRWIDFREGVLRRELVWRTPAGKLVRVATNRMVSMTHRHLALMDIEVTMLEGDAPVVISSQILNRQDGMDEYRNADLAMGSGEDPRKSRQFTERVLKP
;
A
#
# COMPACT_ATOMS: atom_id res chain seq x y z
N MET A 1 17.37 -23.29 -21.54
CA MET A 1 16.30 -22.46 -20.94
C MET A 1 16.84 -21.05 -20.96
N ASN A 2 16.31 -20.17 -21.81
CA ASN A 2 16.73 -18.78 -21.81
C ASN A 2 16.19 -18.17 -20.51
N ASP A 3 17.09 -17.85 -19.61
CA ASP A 3 16.79 -17.15 -18.34
C ASP A 3 16.44 -15.69 -18.70
N VAL A 4 15.20 -15.48 -19.12
CA VAL A 4 14.72 -14.12 -19.37
C VAL A 4 14.37 -13.55 -18.02
N ASP A 5 15.12 -12.52 -17.60
CA ASP A 5 14.80 -11.77 -16.37
C ASP A 5 13.33 -11.28 -16.43
N PRO A 6 12.48 -11.66 -15.48
CA PRO A 6 11.08 -11.27 -15.50
C PRO A 6 10.86 -9.79 -15.14
N MET A 7 11.89 -9.08 -14.65
CA MET A 7 11.79 -7.68 -14.27
C MET A 7 12.22 -6.75 -15.41
N ASP A 8 11.43 -5.71 -15.62
CA ASP A 8 11.82 -4.59 -16.48
C ASP A 8 12.95 -3.80 -15.81
N ARG A 9 14.20 -4.06 -16.21
CA ARG A 9 15.41 -3.45 -15.62
C ARG A 9 15.56 -1.96 -15.91
N TRP A 10 14.85 -1.44 -16.89
CA TRP A 10 14.76 0.01 -17.10
C TRP A 10 13.99 0.69 -15.96
N ARG A 11 12.92 0.06 -15.49
CA ARG A 11 12.10 0.54 -14.36
C ARG A 11 12.66 0.09 -13.00
N PHE A 12 13.18 -1.13 -12.94
CA PHE A 12 13.74 -1.75 -11.72
C PHE A 12 15.23 -2.07 -11.92
N PRO A 13 16.11 -1.06 -11.90
CA PRO A 13 17.54 -1.27 -12.06
C PRO A 13 18.10 -2.16 -10.96
N ASP A 14 19.18 -2.89 -11.30
CA ASP A 14 19.88 -3.71 -10.33
C ASP A 14 20.60 -2.86 -9.30
N ASP A 15 20.37 -3.19 -8.04
CA ASP A 15 21.11 -2.67 -6.89
C ASP A 15 21.30 -3.80 -5.88
N PRO A 16 22.53 -4.06 -5.40
CA PRO A 16 22.79 -5.18 -4.50
C PRO A 16 22.17 -5.01 -3.11
N TRP A 17 21.77 -3.78 -2.74
CA TRP A 17 21.28 -3.43 -1.42
C TRP A 17 19.93 -2.73 -1.40
N ALA A 18 19.33 -2.58 -2.56
CA ALA A 18 18.03 -1.96 -2.66
C ALA A 18 17.16 -2.59 -3.76
N LEU A 19 15.86 -2.66 -3.52
CA LEU A 19 14.89 -2.80 -4.59
C LEU A 19 14.49 -1.40 -5.03
N VAL A 20 14.81 -1.02 -6.24
CA VAL A 20 14.61 0.34 -6.76
C VAL A 20 13.54 0.34 -7.84
N GLU A 21 12.68 1.37 -7.86
CA GLU A 21 11.75 1.69 -8.94
C GLU A 21 11.96 3.15 -9.36
N THR A 22 12.19 3.38 -10.66
CA THR A 22 12.50 4.70 -11.22
C THR A 22 11.35 5.36 -11.96
N ALA A 23 10.24 4.63 -12.19
CA ALA A 23 9.06 5.17 -12.86
C ALA A 23 7.78 4.61 -12.22
N PRO A 24 6.82 5.47 -11.82
CA PRO A 24 5.56 5.00 -11.27
C PRO A 24 4.69 4.39 -12.38
N SER A 25 3.88 3.39 -12.04
CA SER A 25 2.89 2.82 -12.94
C SER A 25 1.63 2.47 -12.18
N THR A 26 0.49 2.80 -12.77
CA THR A 26 -0.84 2.43 -12.25
C THR A 26 -1.34 1.12 -12.84
N ARG A 27 -0.63 0.52 -13.81
CA ARG A 27 -1.07 -0.68 -14.53
C ARG A 27 -0.85 -1.96 -13.73
N ASP A 28 0.14 -1.98 -12.85
CA ASP A 28 0.59 -3.15 -12.10
C ASP A 28 0.72 -2.89 -10.59
N LEU A 29 -0.19 -2.06 -10.06
CA LEU A 29 -0.20 -1.67 -8.64
C LEU A 29 -0.16 -2.87 -7.69
N GLY A 30 -0.93 -3.92 -7.98
CA GLY A 30 -0.94 -5.11 -7.15
C GLY A 30 0.43 -5.78 -7.03
N HIS A 31 1.20 -5.79 -8.12
CA HIS A 31 2.56 -6.31 -8.15
C HIS A 31 3.52 -5.41 -7.36
N THR A 32 3.54 -4.12 -7.68
CA THR A 32 4.46 -3.18 -7.02
C THR A 32 4.16 -2.99 -5.54
N GLU A 33 2.90 -2.96 -5.13
CA GLU A 33 2.52 -2.93 -3.71
C GLU A 33 3.02 -4.17 -2.94
N THR A 34 3.13 -5.32 -3.62
CA THR A 34 3.69 -6.54 -3.04
C THR A 34 5.20 -6.46 -2.96
N LEU A 35 5.88 -6.04 -4.03
CA LEU A 35 7.34 -5.90 -4.06
C LEU A 35 7.86 -4.94 -2.98
N PHE A 36 7.15 -3.85 -2.73
CA PHE A 36 7.52 -2.83 -1.75
C PHE A 36 6.83 -3.00 -0.38
N ALA A 37 6.39 -4.23 -0.07
CA ALA A 37 5.82 -4.53 1.24
C ALA A 37 6.91 -4.56 2.33
N LEU A 38 6.54 -4.12 3.53
CA LEU A 38 7.38 -4.16 4.73
C LEU A 38 6.72 -5.02 5.81
N GLY A 39 7.51 -5.71 6.61
CA GLY A 39 7.00 -6.50 7.71
C GLY A 39 8.09 -7.00 8.63
N ASN A 40 7.71 -7.30 9.88
CA ASN A 40 8.61 -7.84 10.92
C ASN A 40 8.11 -9.17 11.52
N GLY A 41 7.18 -9.84 10.82
CA GLY A 41 6.55 -11.08 11.31
C GLY A 41 5.37 -10.85 12.26
N TYR A 42 5.19 -9.66 12.82
CA TYR A 42 4.02 -9.27 13.62
C TYR A 42 3.14 -8.26 12.89
N LEU A 43 3.72 -7.17 12.42
CA LEU A 43 3.07 -6.12 11.65
C LEU A 43 3.55 -6.21 10.21
N GLY A 44 2.63 -6.17 9.25
CA GLY A 44 2.90 -6.18 7.82
C GLY A 44 2.12 -5.07 7.11
N MET A 45 2.77 -4.41 6.17
CA MET A 45 2.18 -3.34 5.36
C MET A 45 2.54 -3.51 3.90
N ARG A 46 1.56 -3.43 3.01
CA ARG A 46 1.82 -3.36 1.56
C ARG A 46 2.42 -2.01 1.19
N GLY A 47 3.14 -1.99 0.08
CA GLY A 47 3.83 -0.80 -0.43
C GLY A 47 2.93 0.19 -1.16
N ASN A 48 1.72 0.47 -0.64
CA ASN A 48 0.80 1.43 -1.24
C ASN A 48 1.36 2.85 -1.23
N PRO A 49 1.04 3.67 -2.23
CA PRO A 49 1.28 5.11 -2.17
C PRO A 49 0.54 5.75 -0.98
N PRO A 50 1.16 6.69 -0.26
CA PRO A 50 0.52 7.30 0.91
C PRO A 50 -0.68 8.18 0.55
N GLU A 51 -0.81 8.64 -0.68
CA GLU A 51 -1.95 9.42 -1.18
C GLU A 51 -3.27 8.61 -1.15
N GLY A 52 -3.17 7.27 -1.24
CA GLY A 52 -4.24 6.33 -0.99
C GLY A 52 -5.25 6.11 -2.12
N ARG A 53 -5.26 6.94 -3.17
CA ARG A 53 -6.20 6.77 -4.30
C ARG A 53 -5.73 5.70 -5.29
N ASP A 54 -4.46 5.73 -5.64
CA ASP A 54 -3.86 4.82 -6.61
C ASP A 54 -3.38 3.55 -5.91
N SER A 55 -4.30 2.73 -5.43
CA SER A 55 -4.03 1.51 -4.71
C SER A 55 -4.81 0.35 -5.27
N HIS A 56 -4.16 -0.81 -5.37
CA HIS A 56 -4.81 -2.07 -5.71
C HIS A 56 -5.50 -2.67 -4.48
N PHE A 57 -4.77 -2.75 -3.37
CA PHE A 57 -5.27 -3.34 -2.13
C PHE A 57 -4.54 -2.78 -0.90
N HIS A 58 -5.28 -2.18 0.01
CA HIS A 58 -4.75 -1.56 1.23
C HIS A 58 -4.40 -2.59 2.30
N GLY A 59 -3.32 -3.35 2.11
CA GLY A 59 -2.92 -4.38 3.07
C GLY A 59 -2.20 -3.79 4.27
N THR A 60 -2.83 -3.85 5.43
CA THR A 60 -2.20 -3.71 6.74
C THR A 60 -2.64 -4.89 7.59
N TYR A 61 -1.68 -5.64 8.13
CA TYR A 61 -1.93 -6.91 8.80
C TYR A 61 -1.21 -6.95 10.14
N ILE A 62 -1.89 -7.50 11.15
CA ILE A 62 -1.33 -7.77 12.46
C ILE A 62 -1.47 -9.27 12.73
N ASN A 63 -0.36 -9.93 13.02
CA ASN A 63 -0.37 -11.35 13.34
C ASN A 63 -1.22 -11.62 14.58
N GLY A 64 -2.07 -12.63 14.50
CA GLY A 64 -3.04 -12.96 15.55
C GLY A 64 -4.46 -12.47 15.27
N PHE A 65 -4.65 -11.60 14.28
CA PHE A 65 -5.98 -11.18 13.83
C PHE A 65 -6.39 -11.98 12.61
N HIS A 66 -7.31 -12.94 12.81
CA HIS A 66 -7.78 -13.81 11.75
C HIS A 66 -9.28 -14.00 11.81
N GLU A 67 -9.84 -14.38 10.66
CA GLU A 67 -11.15 -14.97 10.54
C GLU A 67 -11.06 -16.44 10.23
N THR A 68 -12.04 -17.20 10.70
CA THR A 68 -12.21 -18.62 10.41
C THR A 68 -13.56 -18.87 9.77
N TRP A 69 -13.63 -19.88 8.91
CA TRP A 69 -14.88 -20.33 8.29
C TRP A 69 -14.88 -21.84 8.14
N ASP A 70 -16.06 -22.43 8.12
CA ASP A 70 -16.21 -23.84 7.86
C ASP A 70 -16.03 -24.14 6.37
N ILE A 71 -15.22 -25.14 6.07
CA ILE A 71 -15.02 -25.64 4.70
C ILE A 71 -16.02 -26.78 4.50
N HIS A 72 -16.94 -26.58 3.54
CA HIS A 72 -17.88 -27.59 3.12
C HIS A 72 -17.34 -28.34 1.90
N HIS A 73 -17.11 -29.64 2.04
CA HIS A 73 -16.76 -30.54 0.96
C HIS A 73 -17.99 -31.29 0.47
N ALA A 74 -18.06 -31.59 -0.83
CA ALA A 74 -19.13 -32.41 -1.40
C ALA A 74 -19.15 -33.83 -0.78
N GLU A 75 -17.96 -34.35 -0.45
CA GLU A 75 -17.75 -35.59 0.28
C GLU A 75 -16.77 -35.36 1.41
N SER A 76 -16.99 -36.01 2.55
CA SER A 76 -16.06 -35.93 3.67
C SER A 76 -15.10 -37.10 3.66
N ALA A 77 -13.80 -36.81 3.82
CA ALA A 77 -12.77 -37.82 3.93
C ALA A 77 -11.83 -37.50 5.10
N TYR A 78 -11.15 -38.53 5.59
CA TYR A 78 -10.12 -38.36 6.62
C TYR A 78 -8.97 -37.47 6.06
N GLY A 79 -8.59 -36.49 6.83
CA GLY A 79 -7.53 -35.54 6.45
C GLY A 79 -8.01 -34.32 5.66
N PHE A 80 -9.29 -34.22 5.29
CA PHE A 80 -9.83 -32.99 4.70
C PHE A 80 -9.93 -31.89 5.75
N ALA A 81 -9.45 -30.70 5.39
CA ALA A 81 -9.55 -29.53 6.25
C ALA A 81 -11.02 -29.16 6.47
N LYS A 82 -11.42 -29.00 7.71
CA LYS A 82 -12.79 -28.61 8.11
C LYS A 82 -12.93 -27.12 8.32
N THR A 83 -11.84 -26.45 8.65
CA THR A 83 -11.84 -25.02 8.95
C THR A 83 -10.78 -24.35 8.13
N GLY A 84 -11.15 -23.30 7.44
CA GLY A 84 -10.24 -22.35 6.81
C GLY A 84 -9.93 -21.21 7.76
N GLN A 85 -8.77 -20.57 7.55
CA GLN A 85 -8.35 -19.42 8.32
C GLN A 85 -7.63 -18.43 7.44
N THR A 86 -7.91 -17.13 7.62
CA THR A 86 -7.20 -16.05 6.92
C THR A 86 -6.88 -14.92 7.86
N ILE A 87 -5.72 -14.27 7.63
CA ILE A 87 -5.39 -13.02 8.30
C ILE A 87 -6.28 -11.90 7.72
N VAL A 88 -6.77 -11.02 8.58
CA VAL A 88 -7.65 -9.92 8.18
C VAL A 88 -6.89 -8.61 8.02
N ASN A 89 -7.36 -7.75 7.12
CA ASN A 89 -6.91 -6.37 7.10
C ASN A 89 -7.35 -5.64 8.38
N VAL A 90 -6.44 -4.90 8.97
CA VAL A 90 -6.75 -3.95 10.04
C VAL A 90 -6.92 -2.54 9.44
N PRO A 91 -7.47 -1.56 10.19
CA PRO A 91 -7.58 -0.19 9.69
C PRO A 91 -6.29 0.35 9.11
N ASP A 92 -6.39 1.00 7.95
CA ASP A 92 -5.25 1.51 7.22
C ASP A 92 -4.79 2.87 7.76
N ALA A 93 -3.62 2.89 8.38
CA ALA A 93 -2.98 4.09 8.91
C ALA A 93 -1.86 4.62 8.00
N LYS A 94 -1.70 4.08 6.77
CA LYS A 94 -0.63 4.49 5.84
C LYS A 94 -0.94 5.75 5.04
N LEU A 95 -2.09 6.39 5.28
CA LEU A 95 -2.59 7.48 4.46
C LEU A 95 -2.06 8.82 4.95
N MET A 96 -1.35 9.50 4.05
CA MET A 96 -0.82 10.85 4.24
C MET A 96 -1.08 11.64 2.95
N LYS A 97 -2.28 12.23 2.84
CA LYS A 97 -2.66 13.02 1.67
C LYS A 97 -1.98 14.37 1.70
N LEU A 98 -1.44 14.78 0.57
CA LEU A 98 -0.81 16.08 0.38
C LEU A 98 -1.64 16.94 -0.57
N TYR A 99 -1.87 18.18 -0.18
CA TYR A 99 -2.48 19.21 -1.00
C TYR A 99 -1.56 20.44 -1.05
N VAL A 100 -1.42 21.01 -2.23
CA VAL A 100 -0.69 22.26 -2.47
C VAL A 100 -1.60 23.18 -3.26
N ASP A 101 -1.96 24.35 -2.73
CA ASP A 101 -3.03 25.22 -3.27
C ASP A 101 -4.36 24.47 -3.49
N ASP A 102 -4.78 23.65 -2.51
CA ASP A 102 -5.95 22.78 -2.59
C ASP A 102 -5.89 21.68 -3.67
N GLU A 103 -4.80 21.60 -4.44
CA GLU A 103 -4.59 20.57 -5.45
C GLU A 103 -3.98 19.31 -4.82
N PRO A 104 -4.63 18.13 -4.95
CA PRO A 104 -4.12 16.90 -4.37
C PRO A 104 -2.96 16.33 -5.17
N LEU A 105 -1.94 15.79 -4.49
CA LEU A 105 -0.95 14.92 -5.13
C LEU A 105 -1.57 13.56 -5.42
N LEU A 106 -1.65 13.20 -6.71
CA LEU A 106 -2.15 11.90 -7.19
C LEU A 106 -1.25 11.42 -8.34
N LEU A 107 -0.60 10.28 -8.16
CA LEU A 107 0.37 9.76 -9.15
C LEU A 107 -0.24 9.46 -10.51
N SER A 108 -1.54 9.13 -10.56
CA SER A 108 -2.24 8.76 -11.80
C SER A 108 -2.56 9.93 -12.73
N ILE A 109 -2.64 11.15 -12.21
CA ILE A 109 -3.13 12.32 -12.96
C ILE A 109 -2.18 13.52 -12.94
N ASN A 110 -1.24 13.56 -11.99
CA ASN A 110 -0.34 14.71 -11.87
C ASN A 110 0.90 14.57 -12.76
N GLU A 111 1.47 15.69 -13.13
CA GLU A 111 2.73 15.77 -13.86
C GLU A 111 3.90 15.50 -12.92
N ILE A 112 4.41 14.25 -12.92
CA ILE A 112 5.56 13.84 -12.14
C ILE A 112 6.82 14.00 -13.00
N GLN A 113 7.69 14.93 -12.63
CA GLN A 113 8.93 15.23 -13.35
C GLN A 113 10.07 14.28 -13.01
N SER A 114 10.12 13.80 -11.77
CA SER A 114 11.06 12.79 -11.35
C SER A 114 10.41 11.89 -10.30
N TYR A 115 10.82 10.63 -10.28
CA TYR A 115 10.32 9.63 -9.35
C TYR A 115 11.39 8.62 -9.05
N LYS A 116 11.52 8.29 -7.78
CA LYS A 116 12.29 7.15 -7.30
C LYS A 116 11.64 6.60 -6.03
N ARG A 117 11.44 5.28 -6.01
CA ARG A 117 11.01 4.54 -4.81
C ARG A 117 11.97 3.39 -4.59
N TRP A 118 12.38 3.16 -3.35
CA TRP A 118 13.27 2.03 -3.06
C TRP A 118 13.10 1.51 -1.62
N ILE A 119 13.30 0.21 -1.45
CA ILE A 119 13.55 -0.37 -0.12
C ILE A 119 15.06 -0.47 0.04
N ASP A 120 15.58 0.18 1.06
CA ASP A 120 16.96 0.00 1.50
C ASP A 120 17.03 -1.24 2.41
N PHE A 121 17.70 -2.30 1.94
CA PHE A 121 17.81 -3.56 2.68
C PHE A 121 18.77 -3.49 3.87
N ARG A 122 19.66 -2.50 3.94
CA ARG A 122 20.56 -2.29 5.06
C ARG A 122 19.85 -1.65 6.24
N GLU A 123 18.93 -0.73 5.95
CA GLU A 123 18.20 0.03 6.95
C GLU A 123 16.78 -0.49 7.19
N GLY A 124 16.23 -1.28 6.26
CA GLY A 124 14.86 -1.79 6.32
C GLY A 124 13.81 -0.69 6.12
N VAL A 125 14.13 0.34 5.34
CA VAL A 125 13.28 1.52 5.12
C VAL A 125 12.81 1.57 3.67
N LEU A 126 11.51 1.72 3.47
CA LEU A 126 10.94 2.09 2.19
C LEU A 126 10.97 3.61 2.05
N ARG A 127 11.65 4.07 1.03
CA ARG A 127 11.81 5.49 0.71
C ARG A 127 11.17 5.80 -0.64
N ARG A 128 10.64 7.00 -0.77
CA ARG A 128 10.18 7.52 -2.05
C ARG A 128 10.50 9.00 -2.15
N GLU A 129 11.02 9.41 -3.30
CA GLU A 129 11.20 10.81 -3.68
C GLU A 129 10.52 11.07 -5.01
N LEU A 130 9.86 12.19 -5.14
CA LEU A 130 9.30 12.66 -6.39
C LEU A 130 9.35 14.18 -6.49
N VAL A 131 9.33 14.66 -7.71
CA VAL A 131 9.13 16.08 -8.01
C VAL A 131 7.85 16.19 -8.83
N TRP A 132 6.93 16.94 -8.31
CA TRP A 132 5.61 17.19 -8.87
C TRP A 132 5.49 18.63 -9.36
N ARG A 133 5.02 18.81 -10.60
CA ARG A 133 4.58 20.12 -11.11
C ARG A 133 3.07 20.22 -10.90
N THR A 134 2.66 21.21 -10.09
CA THR A 134 1.24 21.47 -9.84
C THR A 134 0.56 22.05 -11.10
N PRO A 135 -0.77 21.96 -11.21
CA PRO A 135 -1.51 22.62 -12.29
C PRO A 135 -1.26 24.14 -12.39
N ALA A 136 -0.96 24.80 -11.26
CA ALA A 136 -0.56 26.20 -11.20
C ALA A 136 0.91 26.44 -11.57
N GLY A 137 1.65 25.42 -12.03
CA GLY A 137 3.02 25.50 -12.49
C GLY A 137 4.09 25.50 -11.40
N LYS A 138 3.72 25.36 -10.14
CA LYS A 138 4.66 25.30 -9.00
C LYS A 138 5.37 23.96 -8.97
N LEU A 139 6.62 23.96 -8.52
CA LEU A 139 7.43 22.74 -8.43
C LEU A 139 7.63 22.33 -6.98
N VAL A 140 7.24 21.11 -6.66
CA VAL A 140 7.23 20.59 -5.30
C VAL A 140 8.00 19.26 -5.23
N ARG A 141 8.99 19.17 -4.34
CA ARG A 141 9.65 17.92 -3.98
C ARG A 141 8.93 17.31 -2.80
N VAL A 142 8.64 16.02 -2.91
CA VAL A 142 8.02 15.23 -1.84
C VAL A 142 8.89 14.02 -1.56
N ALA A 143 9.33 13.87 -0.32
CA ALA A 143 10.04 12.71 0.16
C ALA A 143 9.22 12.02 1.25
N THR A 144 9.13 10.70 1.21
CA THR A 144 8.45 9.90 2.23
C THR A 144 9.32 8.73 2.65
N ASN A 145 9.31 8.43 3.94
CA ASN A 145 9.93 7.24 4.50
C ASN A 145 8.89 6.42 5.25
N ARG A 146 9.04 5.11 5.19
CA ARG A 146 8.20 4.17 5.94
C ARG A 146 9.05 3.02 6.43
N MET A 147 8.89 2.63 7.69
CA MET A 147 9.52 1.46 8.25
C MET A 147 8.59 0.71 9.20
N VAL A 148 8.82 -0.59 9.30
CA VAL A 148 8.24 -1.44 10.35
C VAL A 148 9.41 -1.88 11.24
N SER A 149 9.37 -1.52 12.52
CA SER A 149 10.49 -1.74 13.42
C SER A 149 10.74 -3.22 13.68
N MET A 150 11.98 -3.67 13.52
CA MET A 150 12.42 -5.02 13.86
C MET A 150 12.62 -5.19 15.39
N THR A 151 12.95 -4.10 16.09
CA THR A 151 13.19 -4.11 17.54
C THR A 151 11.86 -3.99 18.32
N HIS A 152 10.97 -3.10 17.88
CA HIS A 152 9.68 -2.85 18.50
C HIS A 152 8.56 -3.37 17.60
N ARG A 153 8.22 -4.65 17.73
CA ARG A 153 7.33 -5.35 16.80
C ARG A 153 5.96 -4.70 16.56
N HIS A 154 5.49 -3.87 17.49
CA HIS A 154 4.19 -3.17 17.40
C HIS A 154 4.30 -1.77 16.78
N LEU A 155 5.50 -1.36 16.35
CA LEU A 155 5.77 0.00 15.89
C LEU A 155 6.02 0.02 14.39
N ALA A 156 5.29 0.88 13.69
CA ALA A 156 5.63 1.36 12.36
C ALA A 156 5.76 2.89 12.38
N LEU A 157 6.64 3.41 11.56
CA LEU A 157 6.92 4.83 11.44
C LEU A 157 6.75 5.25 9.98
N MET A 158 6.19 6.42 9.80
CA MET A 158 6.09 7.09 8.51
C MET A 158 6.38 8.56 8.69
N ASP A 159 7.10 9.14 7.74
CA ASP A 159 7.29 10.58 7.63
C ASP A 159 7.04 11.08 6.20
N ILE A 160 6.81 12.38 6.08
CA ILE A 160 6.69 13.09 4.83
C ILE A 160 7.40 14.44 4.95
N GLU A 161 8.26 14.74 3.98
CA GLU A 161 8.93 16.00 3.81
C GLU A 161 8.44 16.65 2.51
N VAL A 162 8.02 17.91 2.58
CA VAL A 162 7.55 18.68 1.44
C VAL A 162 8.41 19.91 1.30
N THR A 163 8.99 20.11 0.11
CA THR A 163 9.84 21.27 -0.21
C THR A 163 9.30 21.96 -1.46
N MET A 164 8.96 23.24 -1.33
CA MET A 164 8.65 24.07 -2.48
C MET A 164 9.96 24.42 -3.21
N LEU A 165 10.12 23.92 -4.44
CA LEU A 165 11.30 24.21 -5.27
C LEU A 165 11.11 25.49 -6.10
N GLU A 166 9.88 25.73 -6.58
CA GLU A 166 9.48 26.92 -7.31
C GLU A 166 8.10 27.40 -6.85
N GLY A 167 8.00 28.70 -6.57
CA GLY A 167 6.78 29.36 -6.10
C GLY A 167 6.49 29.12 -4.61
N ASP A 168 5.44 29.79 -4.13
CA ASP A 168 4.92 29.67 -2.76
C ASP A 168 3.48 29.19 -2.81
N ALA A 169 3.10 28.33 -1.87
CA ALA A 169 1.75 27.84 -1.74
C ALA A 169 1.44 27.39 -0.30
N PRO A 170 0.20 27.49 0.15
CA PRO A 170 -0.23 26.78 1.33
C PRO A 170 -0.14 25.25 1.08
N VAL A 171 0.38 24.56 2.07
CA VAL A 171 0.55 23.11 2.06
C VAL A 171 -0.29 22.48 3.17
N VAL A 172 -1.12 21.51 2.83
CA VAL A 172 -1.91 20.75 3.79
C VAL A 172 -1.51 19.26 3.71
N ILE A 173 -1.13 18.71 4.86
CA ILE A 173 -0.87 17.27 5.02
C ILE A 173 -2.00 16.70 5.87
N SER A 174 -2.76 15.74 5.33
CA SER A 174 -3.84 15.06 6.01
C SER A 174 -3.46 13.61 6.30
N SER A 175 -3.07 13.33 7.55
CA SER A 175 -2.86 11.96 8.03
C SER A 175 -4.19 11.35 8.44
N GLN A 176 -4.49 10.15 7.94
CA GLN A 176 -5.80 9.52 8.11
C GLN A 176 -5.64 8.04 8.52
N ILE A 177 -6.59 7.58 9.33
CA ILE A 177 -6.79 6.17 9.60
C ILE A 177 -8.15 5.79 9.01
N LEU A 178 -8.15 4.91 8.01
CA LEU A 178 -9.37 4.49 7.32
C LEU A 178 -9.62 2.99 7.50
N ASN A 179 -10.87 2.69 7.75
CA ASN A 179 -11.34 1.31 7.78
C ASN A 179 -11.75 0.87 6.37
N ARG A 180 -10.82 0.23 5.64
CA ARG A 180 -11.02 -0.27 4.27
C ARG A 180 -10.89 -1.78 4.19
N GLN A 181 -11.39 -2.45 5.17
CA GLN A 181 -11.20 -3.90 5.34
C GLN A 181 -11.94 -4.74 4.31
N ASP A 182 -13.06 -4.24 3.82
CA ASP A 182 -13.87 -4.91 2.81
C ASP A 182 -13.27 -4.86 1.39
N GLY A 183 -12.13 -4.18 1.22
CA GLY A 183 -11.50 -3.98 -0.09
C GLY A 183 -12.34 -3.14 -1.06
N MET A 184 -13.43 -2.55 -0.58
CA MET A 184 -14.25 -1.60 -1.34
C MET A 184 -13.66 -0.21 -1.18
N ASP A 185 -12.98 0.27 -2.18
CA ASP A 185 -12.63 1.68 -2.28
C ASP A 185 -13.81 2.42 -2.90
N GLU A 186 -14.16 3.59 -2.39
CA GLU A 186 -15.19 4.46 -2.95
C GLU A 186 -14.97 4.79 -4.44
N TYR A 187 -13.73 4.60 -4.91
CA TYR A 187 -13.30 4.87 -6.27
C TYR A 187 -13.19 3.62 -7.17
N ARG A 188 -13.42 2.43 -6.62
CA ARG A 188 -13.50 1.21 -7.44
C ARG A 188 -14.89 1.10 -8.02
N ASN A 189 -14.96 1.07 -9.34
CA ASN A 189 -16.20 0.81 -10.07
C ASN A 189 -16.88 -0.46 -9.53
N ALA A 190 -18.19 -0.38 -9.37
CA ALA A 190 -19.04 -1.48 -8.92
C ALA A 190 -18.83 -2.80 -9.70
N ASP A 191 -18.33 -2.73 -10.93
CA ASP A 191 -18.06 -3.88 -11.79
C ASP A 191 -16.94 -4.80 -11.29
N LEU A 192 -16.04 -4.31 -10.45
CA LEU A 192 -15.04 -5.15 -9.75
C LEU A 192 -15.58 -5.76 -8.45
N ALA A 193 -16.75 -5.35 -8.00
CA ALA A 193 -17.45 -5.91 -6.84
C ALA A 193 -18.05 -7.30 -7.09
N MET A 194 -17.92 -7.85 -8.28
CA MET A 194 -18.36 -9.21 -8.64
C MET A 194 -17.48 -10.33 -8.08
N GLY A 195 -16.50 -10.03 -7.26
CA GLY A 195 -15.92 -11.05 -6.37
C GLY A 195 -16.95 -11.39 -5.31
N SER A 196 -17.43 -12.62 -5.31
CA SER A 196 -18.44 -13.16 -4.42
C SER A 196 -18.37 -12.53 -3.02
N GLY A 197 -19.50 -12.05 -2.51
CA GLY A 197 -19.62 -11.47 -1.17
C GLY A 197 -19.23 -12.42 -0.03
N GLU A 198 -18.74 -13.61 -0.37
CA GLU A 198 -18.36 -14.71 0.51
C GLU A 198 -16.83 -14.91 0.60
N ASP A 199 -16.02 -14.09 -0.07
CA ASP A 199 -14.56 -14.22 0.07
C ASP A 199 -14.11 -13.73 1.46
N PRO A 200 -13.74 -14.65 2.38
CA PRO A 200 -13.36 -14.30 3.75
C PRO A 200 -12.11 -13.41 3.82
N ARG A 201 -11.30 -13.40 2.76
CA ARG A 201 -10.11 -12.53 2.66
C ARG A 201 -10.45 -11.05 2.59
N LYS A 202 -11.71 -10.71 2.29
CA LYS A 202 -12.20 -9.33 2.27
C LYS A 202 -12.56 -8.79 3.65
N SER A 203 -12.60 -9.64 4.68
CA SER A 203 -12.75 -9.27 6.11
C SER A 203 -13.98 -8.41 6.46
N ARG A 204 -15.06 -8.50 5.68
CA ARG A 204 -16.27 -7.71 5.93
C ARG A 204 -16.82 -7.91 7.34
N GLN A 205 -16.83 -9.15 7.80
CA GLN A 205 -17.37 -9.50 9.11
C GLN A 205 -16.52 -8.98 10.25
N PHE A 206 -15.20 -8.86 10.04
CA PHE A 206 -14.29 -8.30 11.03
C PHE A 206 -14.62 -6.83 11.33
N THR A 207 -14.88 -6.03 10.31
CA THR A 207 -15.29 -4.62 10.46
C THR A 207 -16.49 -4.45 11.36
N GLU A 208 -17.51 -5.26 11.16
CA GLU A 208 -18.73 -5.21 11.98
C GLU A 208 -18.51 -5.64 13.42
N ARG A 209 -17.62 -6.61 13.67
CA ARG A 209 -17.35 -7.14 15.00
C ARG A 209 -16.49 -6.24 15.86
N VAL A 210 -15.51 -5.57 15.25
CA VAL A 210 -14.55 -4.71 15.97
C VAL A 210 -15.14 -3.35 16.32
N LEU A 211 -16.05 -2.83 15.48
CA LEU A 211 -16.59 -1.49 15.65
C LEU A 211 -17.93 -1.45 16.40
N LYS A 212 -18.50 -2.58 16.75
CA LYS A 212 -19.67 -2.61 17.66
C LYS A 212 -19.18 -2.68 19.10
N PRO A 213 -19.47 -1.67 19.94
CA PRO A 213 -19.15 -1.68 21.35
C PRO A 213 -19.87 -2.81 22.10
#